data_5725464fbcaee161c4b9ffe52e693479
#
_entry.id   5725464fbcaee161c4b9ffe52e693479
#
_cell.length_a   1.000
_cell.length_b   1.000
_cell.length_c   1.000
_cell.angle_alpha   90.00
_cell.angle_beta   90.00
_cell.angle_gamma   90.00
#
_symmetry.space_group_name_H-M   'P 1'
#
loop_
_entity.id
_entity.type
_entity.pdbx_description
1 polymer ?
#
loop_
_entity_poly.entity_id
_entity_poly.type
_entity_poly.pdbx_seq_one_letter_code
_entity_poly.pdbx_strand_id
1 'polypeptide(L)'
;VALNKCDLVDDEEMLMLVEEEIKDLLTKYDFPADTPIIQCASQGALDGEEKWVNAIGELLEACDNSIPEPERDVDKPFLMCIEDVFSIEGRGTVVTGRVERGIIKKMDEVEIVGLRDVQKTTATDLEMFRKLLSEARAGENVGVLLRGTKKEDVERGQVLSKPGTIQPHTKFKGQVYVLTKEEGGRHTPFFTNYRPQFYFRTTDVTGSLTLPEGTEMVMPGDNVTVNVELGKPVAMEPGLTFAIREGGRTIGSGQVTEIVE
;
A
#
# COMPACT_ATOMS: atom_id res chain seq x y z
N VAL A 1 -13.20 3.52 16.63
CA VAL A 1 -12.73 4.93 16.49
C VAL A 1 -12.23 5.44 17.83
N ALA A 2 -11.06 6.10 17.86
CA ALA A 2 -10.57 6.84 19.04
C ALA A 2 -10.90 8.33 18.87
N LEU A 3 -11.88 8.83 19.63
CA LEU A 3 -12.21 10.25 19.69
C LEU A 3 -11.28 10.90 20.71
N ASN A 4 -10.14 11.43 20.25
CA ASN A 4 -9.09 11.92 21.14
C ASN A 4 -9.24 13.42 21.45
N LYS A 5 -8.55 13.87 22.49
CA LYS A 5 -8.53 15.24 23.01
C LYS A 5 -9.88 15.71 23.59
N CYS A 6 -10.67 14.77 24.12
CA CYS A 6 -11.94 15.11 24.76
C CYS A 6 -11.79 15.94 26.04
N ASP A 7 -10.57 15.99 26.61
CA ASP A 7 -10.19 16.86 27.71
C ASP A 7 -10.21 18.37 27.37
N LEU A 8 -10.18 18.72 26.08
CA LEU A 8 -10.22 20.10 25.61
C LEU A 8 -11.64 20.60 25.29
N VAL A 9 -12.65 19.74 25.46
CA VAL A 9 -14.06 20.07 25.16
C VAL A 9 -14.88 19.89 26.44
N ASP A 10 -15.37 20.98 26.98
CA ASP A 10 -16.21 21.00 28.21
C ASP A 10 -17.71 20.78 27.90
N ASP A 11 -18.08 20.71 26.60
CA ASP A 11 -19.46 20.62 26.16
C ASP A 11 -19.76 19.19 25.71
N GLU A 12 -20.52 18.45 26.52
CA GLU A 12 -20.95 17.08 26.22
C GLU A 12 -21.85 16.99 24.98
N GLU A 13 -22.68 18.02 24.71
CA GLU A 13 -23.58 18.04 23.55
C GLU A 13 -22.75 18.12 22.25
N MET A 14 -21.61 18.85 22.28
CA MET A 14 -20.69 18.92 21.14
C MET A 14 -20.00 17.58 20.89
N LEU A 15 -19.58 16.86 21.94
CA LEU A 15 -19.01 15.53 21.78
C LEU A 15 -20.01 14.54 21.19
N MET A 16 -21.26 14.58 21.62
CA MET A 16 -22.34 13.75 21.06
C MET A 16 -22.60 14.08 19.59
N LEU A 17 -22.58 15.35 19.20
CA LEU A 17 -22.76 15.75 17.80
C LEU A 17 -21.64 15.21 16.92
N VAL A 18 -20.39 15.30 17.38
CA VAL A 18 -19.23 14.76 16.66
C VAL A 18 -19.32 13.23 16.52
N GLU A 19 -19.80 12.53 17.55
CA GLU A 19 -20.03 11.07 17.45
C GLU A 19 -21.07 10.71 16.39
N GLU A 20 -22.17 11.47 16.29
CA GLU A 20 -23.19 11.26 15.27
C GLU A 20 -22.63 11.52 13.85
N GLU A 21 -21.86 12.59 13.66
CA GLU A 21 -21.18 12.85 12.38
C GLU A 21 -20.20 11.73 12.01
N ILE A 22 -19.48 11.15 12.99
CA ILE A 22 -18.60 9.99 12.76
C ILE A 22 -19.40 8.77 12.36
N LYS A 23 -20.55 8.48 12.99
CA LYS A 23 -21.42 7.35 12.61
C LYS A 23 -21.96 7.49 11.19
N ASP A 24 -22.37 8.70 10.80
CA ASP A 24 -22.79 8.99 9.44
C ASP A 24 -21.63 8.74 8.43
N LEU A 25 -20.43 9.17 8.79
CA LEU A 25 -19.24 8.93 7.97
C LEU A 25 -18.91 7.43 7.86
N LEU A 26 -18.95 6.68 8.96
CA LEU A 26 -18.72 5.24 8.98
C LEU A 26 -19.74 4.52 8.08
N THR A 27 -21.02 4.88 8.19
CA THR A 27 -22.09 4.34 7.34
C THR A 27 -21.86 4.63 5.87
N LYS A 28 -21.42 5.84 5.53
CA LYS A 28 -21.09 6.23 4.15
C LYS A 28 -19.95 5.40 3.54
N TYR A 29 -19.04 4.89 4.38
CA TYR A 29 -17.91 4.05 3.97
C TYR A 29 -18.14 2.56 4.24
N ASP A 30 -19.39 2.13 4.42
CA ASP A 30 -19.80 0.73 4.63
C ASP A 30 -19.16 0.06 5.87
N PHE A 31 -18.82 0.84 6.90
CA PHE A 31 -18.43 0.29 8.20
C PHE A 31 -19.67 -0.10 9.01
N PRO A 32 -19.55 -1.10 9.93
CA PRO A 32 -20.66 -1.48 10.81
C PRO A 32 -21.21 -0.30 11.61
N ALA A 33 -22.51 -0.18 11.70
CA ALA A 33 -23.18 0.91 12.44
C ALA A 33 -22.89 0.89 13.95
N ASP A 34 -22.51 -0.27 14.48
CA ASP A 34 -22.15 -0.52 15.87
C ASP A 34 -20.65 -0.43 16.13
N THR A 35 -19.87 0.13 15.21
CA THR A 35 -18.44 0.37 15.39
C THR A 35 -18.20 1.18 16.67
N PRO A 36 -17.40 0.67 17.63
CA PRO A 36 -17.13 1.38 18.88
C PRO A 36 -16.45 2.73 18.66
N ILE A 37 -16.94 3.77 19.33
CA ILE A 37 -16.33 5.10 19.40
C ILE A 37 -15.95 5.34 20.85
N ILE A 38 -14.65 5.43 21.15
CA ILE A 38 -14.12 5.59 22.49
C ILE A 38 -13.60 7.01 22.67
N GLN A 39 -14.16 7.75 23.61
CA GLN A 39 -13.70 9.09 23.98
C GLN A 39 -12.40 8.99 24.77
N CYS A 40 -11.34 9.64 24.32
CA CYS A 40 -10.00 9.57 24.90
C CYS A 40 -9.39 10.95 25.13
N ALA A 41 -8.40 11.01 26.01
CA ALA A 41 -7.43 12.11 26.13
C ALA A 41 -6.04 11.50 26.36
N SER A 42 -5.28 11.31 25.29
CA SER A 42 -3.99 10.61 25.35
C SER A 42 -2.98 11.31 26.26
N GLN A 43 -2.99 12.66 26.33
CA GLN A 43 -2.10 13.40 27.20
C GLN A 43 -2.49 13.18 28.67
N GLY A 44 -3.76 13.30 29.05
CA GLY A 44 -4.21 13.03 30.39
C GLY A 44 -3.93 11.59 30.84
N ALA A 45 -4.02 10.62 29.93
CA ALA A 45 -3.63 9.25 30.22
C ALA A 45 -2.13 9.10 30.50
N LEU A 46 -1.26 9.80 29.75
CA LEU A 46 0.19 9.83 30.00
C LEU A 46 0.53 10.49 31.33
N ASP A 47 -0.24 11.50 31.73
CA ASP A 47 -0.08 12.24 33.02
C ASP A 47 -0.64 11.42 34.19
N GLY A 48 -1.26 10.27 33.94
CA GLY A 48 -1.75 9.33 34.97
C GLY A 48 -3.15 9.63 35.47
N GLU A 49 -3.94 10.41 34.75
CA GLU A 49 -5.35 10.63 35.07
C GLU A 49 -6.16 9.35 34.87
N GLU A 50 -6.70 8.83 35.98
CA GLU A 50 -7.37 7.52 36.04
C GLU A 50 -8.50 7.35 34.97
N LYS A 51 -9.32 8.41 34.78
CA LYS A 51 -10.38 8.43 33.77
C LYS A 51 -9.83 8.11 32.38
N TRP A 52 -8.75 8.79 32.01
CA TRP A 52 -8.19 8.65 30.67
C TRP A 52 -7.33 7.39 30.50
N VAL A 53 -6.68 6.93 31.56
CA VAL A 53 -5.99 5.62 31.57
C VAL A 53 -7.01 4.50 31.32
N ASN A 54 -8.18 4.53 31.98
CA ASN A 54 -9.23 3.57 31.77
C ASN A 54 -9.79 3.63 30.33
N ALA A 55 -10.01 4.84 29.80
CA ALA A 55 -10.47 5.01 28.41
C ALA A 55 -9.48 4.42 27.37
N ILE A 56 -8.17 4.52 27.61
CA ILE A 56 -7.17 3.85 26.77
C ILE A 56 -7.26 2.33 26.92
N GLY A 57 -7.54 1.81 28.12
CA GLY A 57 -7.80 0.39 28.35
C GLY A 57 -9.01 -0.10 27.55
N GLU A 58 -10.13 0.61 27.60
CA GLU A 58 -11.35 0.32 26.83
C GLU A 58 -11.08 0.38 25.31
N LEU A 59 -10.27 1.33 24.83
CA LEU A 59 -9.88 1.41 23.44
C LEU A 59 -9.10 0.16 22.98
N LEU A 60 -8.15 -0.31 23.79
CA LEU A 60 -7.38 -1.52 23.49
C LEU A 60 -8.30 -2.75 23.48
N GLU A 61 -9.19 -2.89 24.45
CA GLU A 61 -10.18 -3.96 24.50
C GLU A 61 -11.13 -3.91 23.28
N ALA A 62 -11.58 -2.73 22.86
CA ALA A 62 -12.37 -2.55 21.66
C ALA A 62 -11.60 -2.95 20.40
N CYS A 63 -10.30 -2.67 20.32
CA CYS A 63 -9.46 -3.14 19.21
C CYS A 63 -9.41 -4.67 19.17
N ASP A 64 -9.16 -5.32 20.30
CA ASP A 64 -9.07 -6.79 20.39
C ASP A 64 -10.37 -7.50 20.01
N ASN A 65 -11.52 -6.90 20.39
CA ASN A 65 -12.84 -7.51 20.16
C ASN A 65 -13.47 -7.16 18.81
N SER A 66 -13.19 -5.99 18.26
CA SER A 66 -13.92 -5.46 17.09
C SER A 66 -13.13 -5.50 15.78
N ILE A 67 -11.79 -5.60 15.82
CA ILE A 67 -10.98 -5.67 14.61
C ILE A 67 -10.85 -7.15 14.21
N PRO A 68 -11.40 -7.57 13.06
CA PRO A 68 -11.27 -8.96 12.61
C PRO A 68 -9.82 -9.27 12.22
N GLU A 69 -9.39 -10.50 12.46
CA GLU A 69 -8.10 -10.95 11.95
C GLU A 69 -8.15 -10.99 10.41
N PRO A 70 -7.23 -10.28 9.71
CA PRO A 70 -7.25 -10.23 8.26
C PRO A 70 -6.91 -11.59 7.64
N GLU A 71 -7.61 -11.96 6.58
CA GLU A 71 -7.24 -13.11 5.76
C GLU A 71 -5.87 -12.85 5.11
N ARG A 72 -4.95 -13.80 5.26
CA ARG A 72 -3.60 -13.70 4.74
C ARG A 72 -3.39 -14.72 3.63
N ASP A 73 -2.97 -14.27 2.47
CA ASP A 73 -2.68 -15.09 1.28
C ASP A 73 -1.38 -15.91 1.45
N VAL A 74 -1.31 -16.78 2.44
CA VAL A 74 -0.09 -17.56 2.76
C VAL A 74 0.19 -18.69 1.76
N ASP A 75 -0.84 -19.19 1.07
CA ASP A 75 -0.73 -20.30 0.12
C ASP A 75 -0.27 -19.87 -1.28
N LYS A 76 -0.26 -18.57 -1.56
CA LYS A 76 0.23 -18.02 -2.82
C LYS A 76 1.77 -17.98 -2.85
N PRO A 77 2.39 -17.94 -4.04
CA PRO A 77 3.83 -17.73 -4.15
C PRO A 77 4.28 -16.45 -3.44
N PHE A 78 5.40 -16.52 -2.72
CA PHE A 78 5.96 -15.38 -1.98
C PHE A 78 6.16 -14.15 -2.86
N LEU A 79 5.75 -13.00 -2.34
CA LEU A 79 5.98 -11.67 -2.90
C LEU A 79 6.10 -10.65 -1.76
N MET A 80 7.14 -9.83 -1.80
CA MET A 80 7.38 -8.72 -0.88
C MET A 80 7.74 -7.46 -1.65
N CYS A 81 7.08 -6.34 -1.36
CA CYS A 81 7.47 -5.04 -1.92
C CYS A 81 8.70 -4.50 -1.19
N ILE A 82 9.70 -4.04 -1.92
CA ILE A 82 10.89 -3.40 -1.32
C ILE A 82 10.57 -1.94 -1.01
N GLU A 83 10.60 -1.59 0.27
CA GLU A 83 10.34 -0.25 0.79
C GLU A 83 11.63 0.50 1.07
N ASP A 84 12.63 -0.19 1.64
CA ASP A 84 13.93 0.39 1.96
C ASP A 84 15.07 -0.58 1.71
N VAL A 85 16.28 -0.04 1.47
CA VAL A 85 17.50 -0.81 1.21
C VAL A 85 18.65 -0.30 2.09
N PHE A 86 19.18 -1.18 2.91
CA PHE A 86 20.29 -0.89 3.83
C PHE A 86 21.52 -1.73 3.50
N SER A 87 22.69 -1.18 3.76
CA SER A 87 23.95 -1.94 3.76
C SER A 87 24.39 -2.15 5.20
N ILE A 88 24.65 -3.40 5.58
CA ILE A 88 25.24 -3.74 6.87
C ILE A 88 26.68 -4.13 6.63
N GLU A 89 27.60 -3.36 7.21
CA GLU A 89 29.04 -3.61 7.07
C GLU A 89 29.40 -5.03 7.51
N GLY A 90 30.13 -5.75 6.65
CA GLY A 90 30.54 -7.14 6.88
C GLY A 90 29.43 -8.21 6.73
N ARG A 91 28.15 -7.83 6.51
CA ARG A 91 27.03 -8.77 6.36
C ARG A 91 26.39 -8.75 4.98
N GLY A 92 26.25 -7.58 4.35
CA GLY A 92 25.67 -7.44 3.01
C GLY A 92 24.49 -6.46 2.95
N THR A 93 23.65 -6.62 1.96
CA THR A 93 22.48 -5.77 1.72
C THR A 93 21.23 -6.37 2.35
N VAL A 94 20.52 -5.54 3.10
CA VAL A 94 19.21 -5.86 3.67
C VAL A 94 18.16 -5.05 2.95
N VAL A 95 17.11 -5.70 2.50
CA VAL A 95 15.89 -5.06 1.99
C VAL A 95 14.79 -5.22 3.02
N THR A 96 13.98 -4.18 3.21
CA THR A 96 12.84 -4.22 4.11
C THR A 96 11.55 -3.98 3.36
N GLY A 97 10.48 -4.55 3.86
CA GLY A 97 9.15 -4.35 3.31
C GLY A 97 8.11 -5.29 3.92
N ARG A 98 6.87 -5.08 3.51
CA ARG A 98 5.78 -5.96 3.92
C ARG A 98 5.66 -7.13 2.95
N VAL A 99 5.56 -8.34 3.49
CA VAL A 99 5.19 -9.53 2.71
C VAL A 99 3.76 -9.36 2.23
N GLU A 100 3.56 -9.23 0.92
CA GLU A 100 2.25 -9.05 0.30
C GLU A 100 1.46 -10.36 0.30
N ARG A 101 2.14 -11.47 -0.03
CA ARG A 101 1.58 -12.82 -0.08
C ARG A 101 2.64 -13.90 0.09
N GLY A 102 2.19 -15.09 0.42
CA GLY A 102 3.04 -16.27 0.57
C GLY A 102 3.87 -16.26 1.85
N ILE A 103 4.87 -17.12 1.84
CA ILE A 103 5.82 -17.33 2.93
C ILE A 103 7.24 -17.33 2.36
N ILE A 104 8.15 -16.67 3.04
CA ILE A 104 9.59 -16.76 2.79
C ILE A 104 10.28 -17.44 3.96
N LYS A 105 11.21 -18.32 3.67
CA LYS A 105 12.05 -18.98 4.68
C LYS A 105 13.51 -18.58 4.52
N LYS A 106 14.24 -18.70 5.63
CA LYS A 106 15.68 -18.56 5.61
C LYS A 106 16.29 -19.55 4.61
N MET A 107 17.22 -19.06 3.78
CA MET A 107 17.90 -19.75 2.68
C MET A 107 17.07 -19.99 1.43
N ASP A 108 15.86 -19.44 1.32
CA ASP A 108 15.12 -19.50 0.07
C ASP A 108 15.82 -18.73 -1.05
N GLU A 109 15.75 -19.29 -2.25
CA GLU A 109 16.09 -18.57 -3.49
C GLU A 109 14.98 -17.61 -3.84
N VAL A 110 15.36 -16.37 -4.20
CA VAL A 110 14.45 -15.28 -4.55
C VAL A 110 14.93 -14.52 -5.76
N GLU A 111 14.03 -13.82 -6.41
CA GLU A 111 14.31 -12.89 -7.50
C GLU A 111 13.96 -11.45 -7.10
N ILE A 112 14.82 -10.51 -7.49
CA ILE A 112 14.58 -9.08 -7.42
C ILE A 112 14.03 -8.67 -8.79
N VAL A 113 12.78 -8.19 -8.85
CA VAL A 113 12.05 -7.94 -10.10
C VAL A 113 11.55 -6.51 -10.17
N GLY A 114 11.65 -5.90 -11.34
CA GLY A 114 11.17 -4.55 -11.66
C GLY A 114 12.29 -3.52 -11.75
N LEU A 115 12.03 -2.43 -12.45
CA LEU A 115 12.88 -1.26 -12.70
C LEU A 115 14.20 -1.54 -13.44
N ARG A 116 14.75 -2.72 -13.29
CA ARG A 116 16.02 -3.22 -13.88
C ARG A 116 15.88 -4.67 -14.29
N ASP A 117 16.95 -5.25 -14.82
CA ASP A 117 17.04 -6.67 -15.14
C ASP A 117 16.81 -7.53 -13.88
N VAL A 118 16.14 -8.65 -14.07
CA VAL A 118 15.84 -9.59 -12.98
C VAL A 118 17.13 -10.19 -12.42
N GLN A 119 17.29 -10.15 -11.11
CA GLN A 119 18.44 -10.71 -10.42
C GLN A 119 18.02 -11.82 -9.48
N LYS A 120 18.77 -12.94 -9.50
CA LYS A 120 18.59 -14.05 -8.57
C LYS A 120 19.52 -13.89 -7.38
N THR A 121 19.00 -14.16 -6.18
CA THR A 121 19.78 -14.14 -4.94
C THR A 121 19.21 -15.13 -3.93
N THR A 122 19.74 -15.15 -2.72
CA THR A 122 19.28 -16.00 -1.63
C THR A 122 18.99 -15.14 -0.40
N ALA A 123 17.85 -15.35 0.23
CA ALA A 123 17.48 -14.76 1.50
C ALA A 123 18.22 -15.49 2.65
N THR A 124 19.36 -14.97 3.06
CA THR A 124 20.22 -15.67 4.03
C THR A 124 19.75 -15.54 5.48
N ASP A 125 19.15 -14.42 5.83
CA ASP A 125 18.55 -14.18 7.14
C ASP A 125 17.27 -13.37 7.00
N LEU A 126 16.36 -13.56 7.96
CA LEU A 126 15.11 -12.81 8.12
C LEU A 126 15.09 -12.20 9.52
N GLU A 127 14.73 -10.92 9.62
CA GLU A 127 14.69 -10.21 10.90
C GLU A 127 13.43 -9.34 11.00
N MET A 128 12.77 -9.41 12.16
CA MET A 128 11.65 -8.53 12.51
C MET A 128 11.80 -8.10 13.97
N PHE A 129 11.70 -6.79 14.25
CA PHE A 129 11.86 -6.21 15.58
C PHE A 129 13.14 -6.67 16.31
N ARG A 130 14.28 -6.74 15.60
CA ARG A 130 15.59 -7.23 16.09
C ARG A 130 15.59 -8.70 16.52
N LYS A 131 14.63 -9.49 16.05
CA LYS A 131 14.60 -10.96 16.27
C LYS A 131 14.77 -11.66 14.94
N LEU A 132 15.69 -12.64 14.92
CA LEU A 132 15.87 -13.51 13.76
C LEU A 132 14.68 -14.47 13.65
N LEU A 133 14.19 -14.64 12.43
CA LEU A 133 13.07 -15.51 12.11
C LEU A 133 13.55 -16.69 11.25
N SER A 134 12.89 -17.83 11.38
CA SER A 134 13.01 -18.95 10.45
C SER A 134 12.20 -18.75 9.16
N GLU A 135 11.07 -18.08 9.27
CA GLU A 135 10.17 -17.73 8.16
C GLU A 135 9.44 -16.42 8.44
N ALA A 136 8.95 -15.77 7.37
CA ALA A 136 8.05 -14.64 7.46
C ALA A 136 6.85 -14.86 6.49
N ARG A 137 5.66 -14.39 6.89
CA ARG A 137 4.38 -14.68 6.24
C ARG A 137 3.71 -13.42 5.74
N ALA A 138 2.74 -13.59 4.83
CA ALA A 138 1.88 -12.52 4.36
C ALA A 138 1.37 -11.63 5.49
N GLY A 139 1.47 -10.30 5.31
CA GLY A 139 1.10 -9.27 6.28
C GLY A 139 2.22 -8.83 7.23
N GLU A 140 3.35 -9.55 7.30
CA GLU A 140 4.47 -9.21 8.19
C GLU A 140 5.45 -8.25 7.52
N ASN A 141 5.96 -7.27 8.29
CA ASN A 141 7.07 -6.42 7.88
C ASN A 141 8.39 -7.06 8.28
N VAL A 142 9.27 -7.30 7.33
CA VAL A 142 10.51 -8.07 7.55
C VAL A 142 11.70 -7.42 6.85
N GLY A 143 12.87 -7.52 7.48
CA GLY A 143 14.16 -7.29 6.86
C GLY A 143 14.73 -8.60 6.33
N VAL A 144 15.10 -8.62 5.06
CA VAL A 144 15.66 -9.79 4.37
C VAL A 144 17.11 -9.50 3.99
N LEU A 145 18.05 -10.27 4.53
CA LEU A 145 19.47 -10.21 4.17
C LEU A 145 19.70 -10.99 2.88
N LEU A 146 20.23 -10.32 1.85
CA LEU A 146 20.45 -10.87 0.53
C LEU A 146 21.94 -11.26 0.33
N ARG A 147 22.18 -12.44 -0.24
CA ARG A 147 23.52 -12.94 -0.52
C ARG A 147 24.10 -12.28 -1.76
N GLY A 148 25.31 -11.71 -1.65
CA GLY A 148 26.09 -11.25 -2.81
C GLY A 148 25.46 -10.07 -3.60
N THR A 149 24.40 -9.48 -3.06
CA THR A 149 23.72 -8.32 -3.66
C THR A 149 24.29 -7.05 -3.07
N LYS A 150 24.67 -6.09 -3.92
CA LYS A 150 25.14 -4.78 -3.47
C LYS A 150 23.96 -3.84 -3.31
N LYS A 151 24.11 -2.81 -2.46
CA LYS A 151 23.07 -1.82 -2.22
C LYS A 151 22.65 -1.07 -3.50
N GLU A 152 23.61 -0.78 -4.37
CA GLU A 152 23.37 -0.10 -5.65
C GLU A 152 22.63 -0.94 -6.70
N ASP A 153 22.54 -2.26 -6.51
CA ASP A 153 21.85 -3.18 -7.41
C ASP A 153 20.36 -3.28 -7.11
N VAL A 154 19.92 -2.79 -5.96
CA VAL A 154 18.54 -2.86 -5.47
C VAL A 154 18.02 -1.47 -5.16
N GLU A 155 16.77 -1.20 -5.52
CA GLU A 155 16.13 0.07 -5.21
C GLU A 155 14.67 -0.13 -4.73
N ARG A 156 14.20 0.84 -3.95
CA ARG A 156 12.78 0.91 -3.57
C ARG A 156 11.89 0.85 -4.80
N GLY A 157 10.80 0.09 -4.69
CA GLY A 157 9.84 -0.10 -5.78
C GLY A 157 10.01 -1.37 -6.58
N GLN A 158 11.15 -2.05 -6.45
CA GLN A 158 11.28 -3.44 -6.88
C GLN A 158 10.52 -4.37 -5.94
N VAL A 159 10.33 -5.61 -6.36
CA VAL A 159 9.76 -6.65 -5.50
C VAL A 159 10.76 -7.80 -5.33
N LEU A 160 10.71 -8.42 -4.17
CA LEU A 160 11.36 -9.69 -3.89
C LEU A 160 10.32 -10.79 -4.04
N SER A 161 10.56 -11.78 -4.89
CA SER A 161 9.58 -12.81 -5.22
C SER A 161 10.17 -14.21 -5.23
N LYS A 162 9.30 -15.22 -5.14
CA LYS A 162 9.69 -16.59 -5.49
C LYS A 162 10.09 -16.63 -6.96
N PRO A 163 11.19 -17.33 -7.34
CA PRO A 163 11.68 -17.35 -8.71
C PRO A 163 10.61 -17.74 -9.74
N GLY A 164 10.53 -16.94 -10.83
CA GLY A 164 9.64 -17.18 -11.96
C GLY A 164 8.15 -16.93 -11.73
N THR A 165 7.75 -16.35 -10.59
CA THR A 165 6.32 -16.17 -10.26
C THR A 165 5.75 -14.81 -10.64
N ILE A 166 6.60 -13.83 -10.92
CA ILE A 166 6.21 -12.51 -11.42
C ILE A 166 7.26 -12.02 -12.41
N GLN A 167 6.85 -11.25 -13.41
CA GLN A 167 7.73 -10.71 -14.44
C GLN A 167 7.63 -9.17 -14.46
N PRO A 168 8.70 -8.49 -14.92
CA PRO A 168 8.66 -7.05 -15.17
C PRO A 168 8.03 -6.78 -16.53
N HIS A 169 7.14 -5.79 -16.61
CA HIS A 169 6.42 -5.40 -17.82
C HIS A 169 6.42 -3.90 -18.01
N THR A 170 6.39 -3.45 -19.27
CA THR A 170 6.30 -2.04 -19.63
C THR A 170 4.95 -1.68 -20.26
N LYS A 171 4.24 -2.65 -20.85
CA LYS A 171 2.98 -2.38 -21.58
C LYS A 171 1.83 -3.23 -21.03
N PHE A 172 0.75 -2.57 -20.71
CA PHE A 172 -0.45 -3.21 -20.19
C PHE A 172 -1.73 -2.46 -20.60
N LYS A 173 -2.87 -3.13 -20.48
CA LYS A 173 -4.19 -2.51 -20.48
C LYS A 173 -4.67 -2.36 -19.03
N GLY A 174 -5.29 -1.24 -18.73
CA GLY A 174 -5.86 -0.98 -17.41
C GLY A 174 -7.24 -0.36 -17.49
N GLN A 175 -8.11 -0.78 -16.58
CA GLN A 175 -9.35 -0.10 -16.31
C GLN A 175 -9.06 1.06 -15.37
N VAL A 176 -9.45 2.28 -15.74
CA VAL A 176 -9.12 3.51 -15.00
C VAL A 176 -10.40 4.27 -14.68
N TYR A 177 -10.54 4.65 -13.43
CA TYR A 177 -11.50 5.65 -12.98
C TYR A 177 -10.79 6.99 -12.77
N VAL A 178 -11.31 8.05 -13.39
CA VAL A 178 -10.74 9.40 -13.30
C VAL A 178 -11.50 10.19 -12.25
N LEU A 179 -10.82 10.60 -11.20
CA LEU A 179 -11.41 11.33 -10.07
C LEU A 179 -11.99 12.68 -10.52
N THR A 180 -13.18 12.98 -10.05
CA THR A 180 -13.83 14.28 -10.23
C THR A 180 -13.13 15.38 -9.43
N LYS A 181 -13.45 16.64 -9.73
CA LYS A 181 -12.96 17.79 -8.95
C LYS A 181 -13.38 17.71 -7.47
N GLU A 182 -14.61 17.23 -7.21
CA GLU A 182 -15.16 17.09 -5.85
C GLU A 182 -14.44 16.02 -5.05
N GLU A 183 -13.93 14.99 -5.73
CA GLU A 183 -13.06 13.95 -5.16
C GLU A 183 -11.58 14.37 -5.04
N GLY A 184 -11.26 15.63 -5.34
CA GLY A 184 -9.89 16.15 -5.30
C GLY A 184 -9.07 15.89 -6.57
N GLY A 185 -9.71 15.37 -7.63
CA GLY A 185 -9.10 15.05 -8.91
C GLY A 185 -8.98 16.24 -9.86
N ARG A 186 -9.10 15.96 -11.16
CA ARG A 186 -9.00 16.95 -12.23
C ARG A 186 -10.34 17.67 -12.46
N HIS A 187 -10.25 18.82 -13.11
CA HIS A 187 -11.41 19.56 -13.64
C HIS A 187 -11.36 19.70 -15.17
N THR A 188 -10.32 19.19 -15.81
CA THR A 188 -10.13 19.24 -17.27
C THR A 188 -9.96 17.81 -17.82
N PRO A 189 -10.41 17.55 -19.06
CA PRO A 189 -10.16 16.27 -19.72
C PRO A 189 -8.68 16.05 -20.01
N PHE A 190 -8.33 14.80 -20.32
CA PHE A 190 -7.05 14.47 -20.94
C PHE A 190 -7.27 13.70 -22.26
N PHE A 191 -6.22 13.70 -23.08
CA PHE A 191 -6.23 13.17 -24.44
C PHE A 191 -5.22 12.04 -24.57
N THR A 192 -5.22 11.33 -25.69
CA THR A 192 -4.17 10.38 -26.06
C THR A 192 -2.77 11.02 -25.93
N ASN A 193 -1.78 10.23 -25.53
CA ASN A 193 -0.41 10.63 -25.21
C ASN A 193 -0.26 11.46 -23.91
N TYR A 194 -1.27 11.46 -23.04
CA TYR A 194 -1.13 12.01 -21.71
C TYR A 194 -0.07 11.23 -20.91
N ARG A 195 0.82 11.92 -20.21
CA ARG A 195 2.00 11.35 -19.53
C ARG A 195 2.04 11.66 -18.04
N PRO A 196 1.20 11.01 -17.22
CA PRO A 196 1.22 11.15 -15.76
C PRO A 196 2.25 10.23 -15.11
N GLN A 197 2.30 10.26 -13.78
CA GLN A 197 2.98 9.29 -12.96
C GLN A 197 2.02 8.17 -12.53
N PHE A 198 2.45 6.93 -12.73
CA PHE A 198 1.75 5.73 -12.29
C PHE A 198 2.40 5.21 -11.02
N TYR A 199 1.64 5.05 -9.97
CA TYR A 199 2.08 4.56 -8.68
C TYR A 199 1.66 3.10 -8.52
N PHE A 200 2.62 2.20 -8.52
CA PHE A 200 2.44 0.78 -8.26
C PHE A 200 3.14 0.43 -6.95
N ARG A 201 2.44 -0.16 -6.00
CA ARG A 201 3.03 -0.55 -4.71
C ARG A 201 3.86 0.60 -4.10
N THR A 202 5.19 0.45 -4.07
CA THR A 202 6.12 1.41 -3.45
C THR A 202 6.91 2.25 -4.46
N THR A 203 6.61 2.14 -5.77
CA THR A 203 7.28 2.90 -6.84
C THR A 203 6.34 3.78 -7.63
N ASP A 204 6.90 4.79 -8.25
CA ASP A 204 6.27 5.60 -9.28
C ASP A 204 7.07 5.56 -10.58
N VAL A 205 6.37 5.45 -11.69
CA VAL A 205 6.95 5.43 -13.04
C VAL A 205 6.13 6.33 -13.95
N THR A 206 6.80 7.18 -14.71
CA THR A 206 6.14 7.94 -15.77
C THR A 206 5.75 7.00 -16.91
N GLY A 207 4.52 7.12 -17.38
CA GLY A 207 4.03 6.35 -18.54
C GLY A 207 3.16 7.19 -19.45
N SER A 208 2.95 6.73 -20.66
CA SER A 208 2.01 7.32 -21.61
C SER A 208 0.72 6.53 -21.70
N LEU A 209 -0.39 7.24 -21.74
CA LEU A 209 -1.75 6.71 -21.92
C LEU A 209 -2.15 6.84 -23.38
N THR A 210 -2.66 5.75 -23.96
CA THR A 210 -3.31 5.75 -25.27
C THR A 210 -4.76 5.35 -25.07
N LEU A 211 -5.68 6.19 -25.55
CA LEU A 211 -7.11 5.96 -25.48
C LEU A 211 -7.54 4.92 -26.55
N PRO A 212 -8.63 4.18 -26.31
CA PRO A 212 -9.17 3.25 -27.29
C PRO A 212 -9.68 3.99 -28.53
N GLU A 213 -9.74 3.28 -29.66
CA GLU A 213 -10.27 3.83 -30.92
C GLU A 213 -11.70 4.38 -30.72
N GLY A 214 -11.94 5.58 -31.26
CA GLY A 214 -13.22 6.28 -31.13
C GLY A 214 -13.37 7.11 -29.87
N THR A 215 -12.41 7.08 -28.95
CA THR A 215 -12.41 7.95 -27.76
C THR A 215 -11.42 9.10 -27.96
N GLU A 216 -11.94 10.30 -28.12
CA GLU A 216 -11.10 11.50 -28.33
C GLU A 216 -10.50 12.03 -27.03
N MET A 217 -11.28 11.99 -25.95
CA MET A 217 -10.88 12.49 -24.62
C MET A 217 -11.55 11.69 -23.51
N VAL A 218 -10.99 11.82 -22.30
CA VAL A 218 -11.54 11.25 -21.06
C VAL A 218 -11.82 12.40 -20.09
N MET A 219 -13.05 12.43 -19.55
CA MET A 219 -13.50 13.43 -18.60
C MET A 219 -13.31 12.98 -17.15
N PRO A 220 -13.18 13.91 -16.20
CA PRO A 220 -13.33 13.57 -14.78
C PRO A 220 -14.67 12.88 -14.51
N GLY A 221 -14.65 11.77 -13.77
CA GLY A 221 -15.80 10.89 -13.51
C GLY A 221 -15.95 9.71 -14.47
N ASP A 222 -15.16 9.68 -15.55
CA ASP A 222 -15.22 8.58 -16.51
C ASP A 222 -14.51 7.33 -15.99
N ASN A 223 -15.02 6.17 -16.43
CA ASN A 223 -14.39 4.88 -16.26
C ASN A 223 -14.04 4.32 -17.65
N VAL A 224 -12.76 4.16 -17.93
CA VAL A 224 -12.26 3.86 -19.28
C VAL A 224 -11.15 2.81 -19.26
N THR A 225 -11.14 1.93 -20.27
CA THR A 225 -10.01 1.04 -20.53
C THR A 225 -8.96 1.79 -21.34
N VAL A 226 -7.72 1.81 -20.87
CA VAL A 226 -6.60 2.50 -21.53
C VAL A 226 -5.45 1.55 -21.81
N ASN A 227 -4.67 1.83 -22.86
CA ASN A 227 -3.38 1.20 -23.08
C ASN A 227 -2.29 2.10 -22.42
N VAL A 228 -1.43 1.49 -21.66
CA VAL A 228 -0.34 2.18 -20.93
C VAL A 228 1.00 1.64 -21.38
N GLU A 229 1.93 2.54 -21.63
CA GLU A 229 3.35 2.24 -21.87
C GLU A 229 4.20 2.99 -20.84
N LEU A 230 4.86 2.24 -19.97
CA LEU A 230 5.70 2.76 -18.88
C LEU A 230 7.12 3.03 -19.38
N GLY A 231 7.78 4.03 -18.80
CA GLY A 231 9.17 4.37 -19.09
C GLY A 231 10.20 3.42 -18.47
N LYS A 232 9.80 2.59 -17.51
CA LYS A 232 10.60 1.54 -16.87
C LYS A 232 9.74 0.30 -16.63
N PRO A 233 10.34 -0.91 -16.66
CA PRO A 233 9.61 -2.14 -16.37
C PRO A 233 9.20 -2.20 -14.90
N VAL A 234 7.98 -2.63 -14.62
CA VAL A 234 7.44 -2.80 -13.26
C VAL A 234 6.99 -4.24 -13.08
N ALA A 235 7.29 -4.83 -11.94
CA ALA A 235 6.79 -6.15 -11.57
C ALA A 235 5.26 -6.10 -11.46
N MET A 236 4.55 -6.71 -12.41
CA MET A 236 3.09 -6.64 -12.44
C MET A 236 2.45 -7.94 -12.91
N GLU A 237 1.18 -8.04 -12.60
CA GLU A 237 0.28 -9.13 -12.98
C GLU A 237 -1.13 -8.58 -13.16
N PRO A 238 -2.02 -9.26 -13.88
CA PRO A 238 -3.42 -8.87 -13.94
C PRO A 238 -4.03 -8.80 -12.54
N GLY A 239 -4.85 -7.77 -12.30
CA GLY A 239 -5.43 -7.49 -10.98
C GLY A 239 -4.63 -6.50 -10.12
N LEU A 240 -3.38 -6.19 -10.48
CA LEU A 240 -2.60 -5.18 -9.76
C LEU A 240 -3.25 -3.81 -9.88
N THR A 241 -3.49 -3.16 -8.74
CA THR A 241 -4.03 -1.80 -8.68
C THR A 241 -2.92 -0.75 -8.77
N PHE A 242 -3.27 0.40 -9.31
CA PHE A 242 -2.37 1.56 -9.41
C PHE A 242 -3.12 2.87 -9.23
N ALA A 243 -2.39 3.88 -8.79
CA ALA A 243 -2.88 5.26 -8.78
C ALA A 243 -2.21 6.06 -9.90
N ILE A 244 -2.94 7.04 -10.43
CA ILE A 244 -2.44 8.00 -11.40
C ILE A 244 -2.32 9.35 -10.72
N ARG A 245 -1.14 9.98 -10.81
CA ARG A 245 -0.86 11.27 -10.16
C ARG A 245 -0.29 12.28 -11.13
N GLU A 246 -0.63 13.52 -10.89
CA GLU A 246 -0.12 14.70 -11.60
C GLU A 246 0.15 15.81 -10.59
N GLY A 247 1.37 16.36 -10.61
CA GLY A 247 1.75 17.45 -9.72
C GLY A 247 1.50 17.16 -8.22
N GLY A 248 1.68 15.90 -7.78
CA GLY A 248 1.47 15.47 -6.39
C GLY A 248 0.01 15.14 -6.02
N ARG A 249 -0.96 15.35 -6.93
CA ARG A 249 -2.37 15.01 -6.71
C ARG A 249 -2.73 13.69 -7.36
N THR A 250 -3.49 12.85 -6.67
CA THR A 250 -4.10 11.67 -7.28
C THR A 250 -5.27 12.13 -8.15
N ILE A 251 -5.23 11.77 -9.43
CA ILE A 251 -6.23 12.16 -10.43
C ILE A 251 -7.04 10.98 -10.95
N GLY A 252 -6.65 9.78 -10.58
CA GLY A 252 -7.35 8.56 -10.93
C GLY A 252 -6.76 7.35 -10.25
N SER A 253 -7.48 6.27 -10.32
CA SER A 253 -7.05 4.94 -9.89
C SER A 253 -7.44 3.92 -10.94
N GLY A 254 -6.71 2.81 -10.99
CA GLY A 254 -7.00 1.77 -11.96
C GLY A 254 -6.48 0.41 -11.54
N GLN A 255 -6.81 -0.56 -12.37
CA GLN A 255 -6.37 -1.95 -12.21
C GLN A 255 -5.85 -2.49 -13.54
N VAL A 256 -4.75 -3.21 -13.49
CA VAL A 256 -4.21 -3.92 -14.66
C VAL A 256 -5.16 -5.04 -15.05
N THR A 257 -5.65 -5.02 -16.29
CA THR A 257 -6.58 -6.03 -16.81
C THR A 257 -5.87 -7.06 -17.69
N GLU A 258 -4.87 -6.61 -18.45
CA GLU A 258 -4.13 -7.44 -19.39
C GLU A 258 -2.68 -6.96 -19.52
N ILE A 259 -1.74 -7.89 -19.51
CA ILE A 259 -0.33 -7.62 -19.82
C ILE A 259 -0.13 -7.74 -21.33
N VAL A 260 0.52 -6.75 -21.94
CA VAL A 260 0.78 -6.73 -23.39
C VAL A 260 2.24 -7.03 -23.68
N GLU A 261 3.18 -6.45 -22.90
CA GLU A 261 4.64 -6.70 -23.05
C GLU A 261 5.39 -6.43 -21.73
#